data_70a328680f0584f48252103796b0dae6
#
_entry.id   70a328680f0584f48252103796b0dae6
#
_cell.length_a   1.000
_cell.length_b   1.000
_cell.length_c   1.000
_cell.angle_alpha   90.00
_cell.angle_beta   90.00
_cell.angle_gamma   90.00
#
_symmetry.space_group_name_H-M   'P 1'
#
loop_
_entity.id
_entity.type
_entity.pdbx_description
1 polymer ?
#
loop_
_entity_poly.entity_id
_entity_poly.type
_entity_poly.pdbx_seq_one_letter_code
_entity_poly.pdbx_strand_id
1 'polypeptide(L)'
;MKKTLLAVSAALALTSSFTANAAENDQPQYLSDWWHQSVNVVGSYHTRFSPKLNNDVYLEYEAFAKKDWFDFYGYIDIPKTFDWGNGNDKGIWSDGSPLFMEIEPRFSIDKLTGADLSFGPFKEWYFANNYIYDMGDNKASRQSTWYMGLGTDIDTGLPMGLSLNVYAKYQWQNYGASNENEWDGYRFKVKYFVPITDLWGGKLSYIGFTNFDWGSDLGDDPNRTSNSIASSHILALNYDHWHYSVVTRYFHNGGQWQNGAKLNWGDGDFSAKSTGWGGYLVVGYNF
;
A
#
# COMPACT_ATOMS: atom_id res chain seq x y z
N MET A 1 -4.73 24.49 10.59
CA MET A 1 -4.70 23.82 11.90
C MET A 1 -5.99 23.06 12.27
N LYS A 2 -7.22 23.62 12.11
CA LYS A 2 -8.46 22.90 12.52
C LYS A 2 -8.84 21.69 11.66
N LYS A 3 -8.40 21.61 10.40
CA LYS A 3 -8.72 20.50 9.48
C LYS A 3 -7.80 19.29 9.67
N THR A 4 -6.56 19.50 10.08
CA THR A 4 -5.56 18.44 10.30
C THR A 4 -5.87 17.61 11.55
N LEU A 5 -6.40 18.24 12.61
CA LEU A 5 -6.81 17.51 13.81
C LEU A 5 -8.00 16.56 13.57
N LEU A 6 -8.89 16.87 12.63
CA LEU A 6 -10.06 16.01 12.32
C LEU A 6 -9.65 14.72 11.61
N ALA A 7 -8.65 14.77 10.73
CA ALA A 7 -8.19 13.59 10.00
C ALA A 7 -7.46 12.60 10.92
N VAL A 8 -6.60 13.10 11.81
CA VAL A 8 -5.91 12.29 12.82
C VAL A 8 -6.90 11.73 13.84
N SER A 9 -7.92 12.51 14.22
CA SER A 9 -8.97 12.06 15.13
C SER A 9 -9.88 10.99 14.52
N ALA A 10 -10.12 11.02 13.21
CA ALA A 10 -10.90 10.00 12.52
C ALA A 10 -10.13 8.68 12.38
N ALA A 11 -8.82 8.73 12.12
CA ALA A 11 -7.97 7.55 12.09
C ALA A 11 -7.86 6.88 13.48
N LEU A 12 -7.70 7.67 14.53
CA LEU A 12 -7.69 7.19 15.93
C LEU A 12 -9.06 6.67 16.39
N ALA A 13 -10.17 7.25 15.91
CA ALA A 13 -11.52 6.79 16.25
C ALA A 13 -11.87 5.44 15.58
N LEU A 14 -11.31 5.16 14.39
CA LEU A 14 -11.46 3.86 13.76
C LEU A 14 -10.71 2.76 14.53
N THR A 15 -9.57 3.07 15.15
CA THR A 15 -8.81 2.10 15.95
C THR A 15 -9.48 1.78 17.30
N SER A 16 -10.15 2.75 17.93
CA SER A 16 -10.76 2.56 19.25
C SER A 16 -12.06 1.73 19.20
N SER A 17 -12.77 1.69 18.07
CA SER A 17 -14.00 0.89 17.96
C SER A 17 -13.73 -0.61 17.75
N PHE A 18 -12.55 -1.00 17.30
CA PHE A 18 -12.19 -2.41 17.09
C PHE A 18 -11.59 -3.07 18.33
N THR A 19 -10.97 -2.32 19.24
CA THR A 19 -10.40 -2.87 20.47
C THR A 19 -11.43 -3.15 21.58
N ALA A 20 -12.59 -2.48 21.55
CA ALA A 20 -13.60 -2.61 22.59
C ALA A 20 -14.36 -3.96 22.56
N ASN A 21 -14.39 -4.66 21.44
CA ASN A 21 -15.09 -5.95 21.31
C ASN A 21 -14.20 -7.19 21.52
N ALA A 22 -12.89 -7.04 21.60
CA ALA A 22 -11.98 -8.16 21.80
C ALA A 22 -11.88 -8.62 23.28
N ALA A 23 -12.40 -7.82 24.23
CA ALA A 23 -12.20 -8.05 25.66
C ALA A 23 -13.34 -8.81 26.36
N GLU A 24 -14.44 -9.13 25.70
CA GLU A 24 -15.64 -9.65 26.39
C GLU A 24 -16.01 -11.12 26.11
N ASN A 25 -15.29 -11.84 25.24
CA ASN A 25 -15.52 -13.28 25.05
C ASN A 25 -14.19 -14.04 25.01
N ASP A 26 -13.94 -14.85 26.03
CA ASP A 26 -12.80 -15.78 26.16
C ASP A 26 -12.78 -16.93 25.12
N GLN A 27 -13.63 -16.89 24.11
CA GLN A 27 -13.63 -17.82 22.97
C GLN A 27 -13.41 -17.03 21.69
N PRO A 28 -12.43 -17.39 20.85
CA PRO A 28 -12.27 -16.78 19.55
C PRO A 28 -13.56 -16.97 18.75
N GLN A 29 -14.15 -15.88 18.32
CA GLN A 29 -15.41 -15.89 17.58
C GLN A 29 -15.26 -16.62 16.24
N TYR A 30 -14.04 -16.63 15.69
CA TYR A 30 -13.64 -17.31 14.46
C TYR A 30 -12.26 -17.97 14.65
N LEU A 31 -12.04 -19.14 14.06
CA LEU A 31 -10.78 -19.89 14.14
C LEU A 31 -9.59 -19.16 13.52
N SER A 32 -9.84 -18.21 12.62
CA SER A 32 -8.83 -17.44 11.90
C SER A 32 -8.73 -15.98 12.35
N ASP A 33 -9.36 -15.65 13.49
CA ASP A 33 -9.31 -14.27 14.01
C ASP A 33 -7.92 -13.95 14.52
N TRP A 34 -7.31 -12.94 13.91
CA TRP A 34 -6.09 -12.34 14.38
C TRP A 34 -6.06 -10.87 13.97
N TRP A 35 -5.32 -10.11 14.73
CA TRP A 35 -5.09 -8.69 14.53
C TRP A 35 -3.64 -8.36 14.83
N HIS A 36 -3.01 -7.60 13.96
CA HIS A 36 -1.65 -7.10 14.16
C HIS A 36 -1.60 -5.64 13.77
N GLN A 37 -0.95 -4.82 14.57
CA GLN A 37 -0.75 -3.41 14.29
C GLN A 37 0.62 -2.96 14.78
N SER A 38 1.18 -1.96 14.11
CA SER A 38 2.49 -1.42 14.43
C SER A 38 2.57 0.07 14.15
N VAL A 39 3.52 0.72 14.81
CA VAL A 39 4.01 2.05 14.43
C VAL A 39 5.45 1.91 13.99
N ASN A 40 5.73 2.43 12.80
CA ASN A 40 6.98 2.22 12.10
C ASN A 40 7.68 3.57 11.85
N VAL A 41 9.00 3.58 11.98
CA VAL A 41 9.85 4.60 11.37
C VAL A 41 10.39 4.01 10.07
N VAL A 42 10.10 4.66 8.98
CA VAL A 42 10.46 4.22 7.64
C VAL A 42 11.40 5.22 7.00
N GLY A 43 12.61 4.77 6.66
CA GLY A 43 13.53 5.51 5.81
C GLY A 43 13.43 5.02 4.37
N SER A 44 13.10 5.89 3.43
CA SER A 44 13.01 5.58 2.01
C SER A 44 14.14 6.21 1.21
N TYR A 45 14.58 5.50 0.18
CA TYR A 45 15.65 5.91 -0.70
C TYR A 45 15.31 5.63 -2.16
N HIS A 46 15.40 6.66 -3.00
CA HIS A 46 15.16 6.60 -4.44
C HIS A 46 13.80 6.00 -4.81
N THR A 47 12.74 6.34 -4.07
CA THR A 47 11.38 5.98 -4.49
C THR A 47 11.01 6.69 -5.79
N ARG A 48 10.17 6.04 -6.62
CA ARG A 48 9.91 6.46 -8.01
C ARG A 48 8.42 6.47 -8.35
N PHE A 49 7.58 6.83 -7.39
CA PHE A 49 6.16 7.06 -7.66
C PHE A 49 5.91 8.40 -8.38
N SER A 50 6.88 9.29 -8.36
CA SER A 50 6.91 10.52 -9.14
C SER A 50 8.06 10.48 -10.15
N PRO A 51 8.12 11.42 -11.12
CA PRO A 51 9.21 11.47 -12.08
C PRO A 51 10.55 11.92 -11.48
N LYS A 52 10.56 12.50 -10.27
CA LYS A 52 11.77 12.80 -9.49
C LYS A 52 12.02 11.67 -8.47
N LEU A 53 13.30 11.41 -8.20
CA LEU A 53 13.67 10.50 -7.09
C LEU A 53 13.30 11.15 -5.76
N ASN A 54 12.62 10.40 -4.92
CA ASN A 54 12.26 10.85 -3.59
C ASN A 54 12.98 10.04 -2.50
N ASN A 55 13.47 10.72 -1.48
CA ASN A 55 13.99 10.15 -0.23
C ASN A 55 13.25 10.81 0.92
N ASP A 56 12.87 10.03 1.92
CA ASP A 56 12.14 10.53 3.06
C ASP A 56 12.41 9.70 4.32
N VAL A 57 12.15 10.26 5.48
CA VAL A 57 11.98 9.54 6.74
C VAL A 57 10.65 9.94 7.35
N TYR A 58 9.75 8.96 7.50
CA TYR A 58 8.37 9.19 7.89
C TYR A 58 7.91 8.21 8.97
N LEU A 59 6.80 8.54 9.60
CA LEU A 59 6.06 7.62 10.46
C LEU A 59 4.98 6.91 9.64
N GLU A 60 4.85 5.62 9.89
CA GLU A 60 3.80 4.79 9.33
C GLU A 60 3.05 4.10 10.47
N TYR A 61 1.73 4.11 10.41
CA TYR A 61 0.89 3.18 11.16
C TYR A 61 0.41 2.11 10.20
N GLU A 62 0.65 0.85 10.56
CA GLU A 62 0.31 -0.30 9.73
C GLU A 62 -0.60 -1.27 10.51
N ALA A 63 -1.57 -1.87 9.83
CA ALA A 63 -2.48 -2.84 10.41
C ALA A 63 -2.79 -3.98 9.44
N PHE A 64 -2.81 -5.18 10.00
CA PHE A 64 -3.29 -6.40 9.35
C PHE A 64 -4.39 -7.01 10.22
N ALA A 65 -5.41 -7.57 9.59
CA ALA A 65 -6.45 -8.32 10.29
C ALA A 65 -6.98 -9.44 9.41
N LYS A 66 -7.36 -10.54 10.04
CA LYS A 66 -8.10 -11.62 9.39
C LYS A 66 -9.25 -12.05 10.31
N LYS A 67 -10.45 -12.06 9.76
CA LYS A 67 -11.62 -12.73 10.29
C LYS A 67 -12.02 -13.83 9.31
N ASP A 68 -12.99 -14.66 9.71
CA ASP A 68 -13.45 -15.73 8.84
C ASP A 68 -13.81 -15.24 7.42
N TRP A 69 -14.60 -14.20 7.33
CA TRP A 69 -15.08 -13.62 6.06
C TRP A 69 -14.33 -12.35 5.61
N PHE A 70 -13.41 -11.83 6.40
CA PHE A 70 -12.78 -10.53 6.20
C PHE A 70 -11.25 -10.61 6.32
N ASP A 71 -10.57 -10.01 5.38
CA ASP A 71 -9.12 -9.89 5.31
C ASP A 71 -8.79 -8.42 5.06
N PHE A 72 -7.90 -7.85 5.84
CA PHE A 72 -7.56 -6.44 5.81
C PHE A 72 -6.06 -6.23 5.89
N TYR A 73 -5.58 -5.35 5.05
CA TYR A 73 -4.28 -4.72 5.14
C TYR A 73 -4.45 -3.21 4.97
N GLY A 74 -3.71 -2.42 5.70
CA GLY A 74 -3.71 -0.99 5.47
C GLY A 74 -2.61 -0.29 6.23
N TYR A 75 -2.22 0.87 5.72
CA TYR A 75 -1.24 1.74 6.38
C TYR A 75 -1.57 3.21 6.14
N ILE A 76 -1.05 4.03 7.04
CA ILE A 76 -1.12 5.49 7.00
C ILE A 76 0.28 6.02 7.20
N ASP A 77 0.79 6.73 6.21
CA ASP A 77 2.07 7.42 6.28
C ASP A 77 1.88 8.89 6.65
N ILE A 78 2.76 9.40 7.50
CA ILE A 78 2.91 10.81 7.79
C ILE A 78 4.24 11.27 7.19
N PRO A 79 4.26 11.73 5.93
CA PRO A 79 5.47 12.09 5.21
C PRO A 79 6.26 13.17 5.94
N LYS A 80 7.57 13.17 5.77
CA LYS A 80 8.46 14.21 6.31
C LYS A 80 8.31 14.44 7.82
N THR A 81 7.95 13.44 8.59
CA THR A 81 7.78 13.58 10.04
C THR A 81 9.05 14.10 10.72
N PHE A 82 10.21 13.71 10.22
CA PHE A 82 11.51 14.08 10.76
C PHE A 82 12.22 15.20 9.97
N ASP A 83 11.50 15.85 9.04
CA ASP A 83 12.02 16.91 8.16
C ASP A 83 13.31 16.51 7.41
N TRP A 84 13.44 15.25 7.08
CA TRP A 84 14.59 14.69 6.37
C TRP A 84 14.18 14.24 4.96
N GLY A 85 15.11 14.37 4.01
CA GLY A 85 14.91 13.90 2.64
C GLY A 85 14.76 15.04 1.63
N ASN A 86 14.55 14.68 0.36
CA ASN A 86 14.51 15.62 -0.77
C ASN A 86 13.17 15.61 -1.51
N GLY A 87 12.14 14.99 -0.97
CA GLY A 87 10.79 15.04 -1.51
C GLY A 87 10.22 16.46 -1.50
N ASN A 88 9.30 16.74 -2.41
CA ASN A 88 8.57 18.01 -2.41
C ASN A 88 7.50 18.06 -1.30
N ASP A 89 7.22 16.92 -0.67
CA ASP A 89 6.30 16.86 0.44
C ASP A 89 6.86 17.68 1.61
N LYS A 90 6.02 18.52 2.15
CA LYS A 90 6.36 19.33 3.31
C LYS A 90 5.87 18.71 4.61
N GLY A 91 5.10 17.63 4.51
CA GLY A 91 4.57 16.88 5.62
C GLY A 91 3.67 17.72 6.53
N ILE A 92 3.62 17.30 7.79
CA ILE A 92 2.80 17.98 8.81
C ILE A 92 3.33 19.36 9.23
N TRP A 93 4.58 19.68 8.91
CA TRP A 93 5.26 20.91 9.36
C TRP A 93 5.00 22.11 8.47
N SER A 94 4.41 21.91 7.29
CA SER A 94 4.10 22.96 6.32
C SER A 94 2.89 22.61 5.45
N ASP A 95 2.60 23.42 4.44
CA ASP A 95 1.39 23.27 3.59
C ASP A 95 1.54 22.15 2.52
N GLY A 96 2.13 21.02 2.88
CA GLY A 96 2.26 19.87 1.98
C GLY A 96 1.18 18.82 2.19
N SER A 97 1.40 17.61 1.65
CA SER A 97 0.56 16.46 1.93
C SER A 97 0.85 15.94 3.34
N PRO A 98 -0.08 16.10 4.29
CA PRO A 98 0.16 15.67 5.67
C PRO A 98 -0.05 14.17 5.87
N LEU A 99 -0.62 13.46 4.89
CA LEU A 99 -1.02 12.07 5.03
C LEU A 99 -1.10 11.39 3.67
N PHE A 100 -0.54 10.18 3.61
CA PHE A 100 -0.80 9.19 2.58
C PHE A 100 -1.41 7.95 3.23
N MET A 101 -2.34 7.28 2.56
CA MET A 101 -3.01 6.09 3.06
C MET A 101 -3.26 5.09 1.94
N GLU A 102 -3.04 3.81 2.24
CA GLU A 102 -3.53 2.70 1.41
C GLU A 102 -4.26 1.71 2.30
N ILE A 103 -5.45 1.26 1.88
CA ILE A 103 -6.22 0.22 2.55
C ILE A 103 -6.68 -0.84 1.55
N GLU A 104 -6.61 -2.10 1.95
CA GLU A 104 -6.91 -3.27 1.12
C GLU A 104 -7.88 -4.23 1.83
N PRO A 105 -9.16 -3.89 1.98
CA PRO A 105 -10.14 -4.83 2.50
C PRO A 105 -10.53 -5.87 1.44
N ARG A 106 -10.55 -7.16 1.84
CA ARG A 106 -11.06 -8.26 1.03
C ARG A 106 -12.17 -8.97 1.79
N PHE A 107 -13.25 -9.30 1.11
CA PHE A 107 -14.44 -9.95 1.66
C PHE A 107 -14.60 -11.31 1.01
N SER A 108 -14.50 -12.38 1.81
CA SER A 108 -14.61 -13.77 1.32
C SER A 108 -16.01 -14.03 0.76
N ILE A 109 -16.09 -14.32 -0.53
CA ILE A 109 -17.33 -14.66 -1.19
C ILE A 109 -17.81 -16.03 -0.71
N ASP A 110 -16.88 -16.98 -0.57
CA ASP A 110 -17.14 -18.34 -0.07
C ASP A 110 -17.82 -18.31 1.30
N LYS A 111 -17.22 -17.59 2.24
CA LYS A 111 -17.71 -17.51 3.63
C LYS A 111 -19.03 -16.74 3.74
N LEU A 112 -19.17 -15.65 3.01
CA LEU A 112 -20.37 -14.80 3.05
C LEU A 112 -21.57 -15.48 2.38
N THR A 113 -21.35 -16.32 1.35
CA THR A 113 -22.42 -17.02 0.63
C THR A 113 -22.67 -18.43 1.16
N GLY A 114 -21.71 -19.00 1.91
CA GLY A 114 -21.74 -20.41 2.32
C GLY A 114 -21.45 -21.39 1.16
N ALA A 115 -21.07 -20.88 -0.01
CA ALA A 115 -20.69 -21.71 -1.16
C ALA A 115 -19.20 -22.05 -1.10
N ASP A 116 -18.84 -23.28 -1.46
CA ASP A 116 -17.46 -23.66 -1.72
C ASP A 116 -17.16 -23.39 -3.20
N LEU A 117 -16.39 -22.30 -3.45
CA LEU A 117 -15.98 -21.89 -4.79
C LEU A 117 -14.55 -22.35 -5.11
N SER A 118 -13.94 -23.17 -4.24
CA SER A 118 -12.58 -23.67 -4.45
C SER A 118 -12.51 -24.63 -5.64
N PHE A 119 -11.46 -24.53 -6.44
CA PHE A 119 -11.14 -25.50 -7.48
C PHE A 119 -9.63 -25.52 -7.77
N GLY A 120 -9.06 -26.69 -7.91
CA GLY A 120 -7.62 -26.85 -8.13
C GLY A 120 -6.81 -26.14 -7.04
N PRO A 121 -5.86 -25.24 -7.39
CA PRO A 121 -5.06 -24.50 -6.42
C PRO A 121 -5.81 -23.29 -5.84
N PHE A 122 -6.92 -22.85 -6.39
CA PHE A 122 -7.70 -21.70 -5.93
C PHE A 122 -8.56 -22.11 -4.75
N LYS A 123 -8.25 -21.58 -3.55
CA LYS A 123 -8.83 -22.04 -2.29
C LYS A 123 -9.95 -21.16 -1.76
N GLU A 124 -9.86 -19.88 -1.93
CA GLU A 124 -10.83 -18.92 -1.41
C GLU A 124 -10.94 -17.74 -2.36
N TRP A 125 -12.15 -17.28 -2.63
CA TRP A 125 -12.41 -16.15 -3.52
C TRP A 125 -12.91 -14.94 -2.73
N TYR A 126 -12.46 -13.78 -3.15
CA TYR A 126 -12.75 -12.53 -2.48
C TYR A 126 -13.31 -11.49 -3.44
N PHE A 127 -14.26 -10.71 -2.94
CA PHE A 127 -14.46 -9.35 -3.44
C PHE A 127 -13.34 -8.49 -2.87
N ALA A 128 -12.40 -8.12 -3.70
CA ALA A 128 -11.18 -7.45 -3.30
C ALA A 128 -11.23 -5.96 -3.62
N ASN A 129 -10.77 -5.15 -2.69
CA ASN A 129 -10.67 -3.70 -2.85
C ASN A 129 -9.26 -3.25 -2.47
N ASN A 130 -8.85 -2.12 -3.07
CA ASN A 130 -7.68 -1.37 -2.67
C ASN A 130 -7.98 0.11 -2.87
N TYR A 131 -7.86 0.91 -1.84
CA TYR A 131 -8.07 2.34 -1.90
C TYR A 131 -6.80 3.08 -1.52
N ILE A 132 -6.36 3.99 -2.40
CA ILE A 132 -5.18 4.83 -2.21
C ILE A 132 -5.65 6.28 -2.10
N TYR A 133 -5.15 6.97 -1.08
CA TYR A 133 -5.45 8.37 -0.83
C TYR A 133 -4.18 9.14 -0.47
N ASP A 134 -3.89 10.21 -1.20
CA ASP A 134 -2.87 11.20 -0.91
C ASP A 134 -3.53 12.56 -0.63
N MET A 135 -3.35 13.06 0.57
CA MET A 135 -4.00 14.27 1.08
C MET A 135 -3.21 15.52 0.70
N GLY A 136 -3.07 15.81 -0.58
CA GLY A 136 -2.42 17.06 -1.01
C GLY A 136 -3.28 18.30 -0.75
N ASP A 137 -2.65 19.45 -0.71
CA ASP A 137 -3.28 20.76 -0.48
C ASP A 137 -3.99 21.33 -1.72
N ASN A 138 -3.61 20.86 -2.90
CA ASN A 138 -4.16 21.32 -4.17
C ASN A 138 -4.39 20.14 -5.15
N LYS A 139 -5.02 20.42 -6.30
CA LYS A 139 -5.38 19.40 -7.29
C LYS A 139 -4.17 18.60 -7.78
N ALA A 140 -3.03 19.25 -8.00
CA ALA A 140 -1.84 18.60 -8.55
C ALA A 140 -1.06 17.75 -7.52
N SER A 141 -1.46 17.80 -6.24
CA SER A 141 -0.85 17.03 -5.14
C SER A 141 -1.80 16.00 -4.50
N ARG A 142 -3.01 15.81 -5.07
CA ARG A 142 -4.02 14.88 -4.53
C ARG A 142 -4.15 13.64 -5.37
N GLN A 143 -4.26 12.50 -4.68
CA GLN A 143 -4.70 11.25 -5.28
C GLN A 143 -5.86 10.66 -4.47
N SER A 144 -6.84 10.13 -5.18
CA SER A 144 -7.93 9.33 -4.62
C SER A 144 -8.31 8.29 -5.65
N THR A 145 -7.83 7.06 -5.45
CA THR A 145 -7.96 5.97 -6.41
C THR A 145 -8.57 4.76 -5.73
N TRP A 146 -9.60 4.21 -6.34
CA TRP A 146 -10.22 2.97 -5.90
C TRP A 146 -10.03 1.86 -6.92
N TYR A 147 -9.51 0.75 -6.45
CA TYR A 147 -9.40 -0.50 -7.19
C TYR A 147 -10.44 -1.48 -6.64
N MET A 148 -11.24 -2.06 -7.50
CA MET A 148 -12.31 -2.99 -7.13
C MET A 148 -12.30 -4.19 -8.06
N GLY A 149 -12.40 -5.40 -7.50
CA GLY A 149 -12.37 -6.59 -8.32
C GLY A 149 -12.42 -7.90 -7.57
N LEU A 150 -11.79 -8.90 -8.11
CA LEU A 150 -11.74 -10.25 -7.57
C LEU A 150 -10.33 -10.59 -7.07
N GLY A 151 -10.28 -11.31 -5.96
CA GLY A 151 -9.06 -11.89 -5.42
C GLY A 151 -9.23 -13.36 -5.11
N THR A 152 -8.10 -14.06 -4.98
CA THR A 152 -8.08 -15.46 -4.56
C THR A 152 -6.79 -15.78 -3.82
N ASP A 153 -6.87 -16.69 -2.87
CA ASP A 153 -5.73 -17.32 -2.23
C ASP A 153 -5.40 -18.64 -2.92
N ILE A 154 -4.12 -18.88 -3.13
CA ILE A 154 -3.59 -20.02 -3.89
C ILE A 154 -2.92 -21.00 -2.95
N ASP A 155 -3.30 -22.25 -2.99
CA ASP A 155 -2.54 -23.34 -2.41
C ASP A 155 -1.41 -23.75 -3.35
N THR A 156 -0.20 -23.46 -2.98
CA THR A 156 0.99 -23.78 -3.76
C THR A 156 1.54 -25.17 -3.46
N GLY A 157 1.00 -25.87 -2.46
CA GLY A 157 1.59 -27.09 -1.91
C GLY A 157 2.90 -26.86 -1.14
N LEU A 158 3.30 -25.59 -0.93
CA LEU A 158 4.51 -25.19 -0.20
C LEU A 158 4.10 -24.42 1.07
N PRO A 159 4.97 -24.31 2.07
CA PRO A 159 4.71 -23.53 3.29
C PRO A 159 4.85 -22.03 3.01
N MET A 160 4.01 -21.51 2.12
CA MET A 160 3.95 -20.11 1.76
C MET A 160 2.51 -19.65 1.51
N GLY A 161 2.23 -18.39 1.80
CA GLY A 161 1.02 -17.72 1.35
C GLY A 161 1.22 -17.12 -0.03
N LEU A 162 0.23 -17.26 -0.90
CA LEU A 162 0.16 -16.62 -2.22
C LEU A 162 -1.25 -16.11 -2.46
N SER A 163 -1.38 -14.85 -2.82
CA SER A 163 -2.65 -14.21 -3.17
C SER A 163 -2.53 -13.49 -4.50
N LEU A 164 -3.58 -13.59 -5.30
CA LEU A 164 -3.72 -12.89 -6.57
C LEU A 164 -4.98 -12.03 -6.53
N ASN A 165 -4.89 -10.80 -7.04
CA ASN A 165 -6.05 -9.93 -7.19
C ASN A 165 -6.03 -9.25 -8.57
N VAL A 166 -7.21 -9.08 -9.17
CA VAL A 166 -7.43 -8.34 -10.42
C VAL A 166 -8.47 -7.27 -10.14
N TYR A 167 -8.18 -6.04 -10.53
CA TYR A 167 -9.02 -4.89 -10.25
C TYR A 167 -9.31 -4.07 -11.51
N ALA A 168 -10.51 -3.50 -11.59
CA ALA A 168 -10.77 -2.27 -12.34
C ALA A 168 -10.44 -1.07 -11.45
N LYS A 169 -9.99 0.03 -12.05
CA LYS A 169 -9.50 1.22 -11.34
C LYS A 169 -10.44 2.40 -11.62
N TYR A 170 -10.93 3.04 -10.55
CA TYR A 170 -11.64 4.31 -10.62
C TYR A 170 -10.79 5.43 -10.02
N GLN A 171 -10.60 6.52 -10.76
CA GLN A 171 -9.79 7.66 -10.38
C GLN A 171 -10.68 8.84 -10.02
N TRP A 172 -10.93 9.12 -8.73
CA TRP A 172 -11.56 10.39 -8.35
C TRP A 172 -10.61 11.57 -8.51
N GLN A 173 -9.36 11.38 -8.14
CA GLN A 173 -8.28 12.35 -8.26
C GLN A 173 -6.99 11.63 -8.64
N ASN A 174 -6.21 12.21 -9.52
CA ASN A 174 -4.94 11.64 -9.98
C ASN A 174 -3.93 12.75 -10.30
N TYR A 175 -3.63 13.56 -9.29
CA TYR A 175 -2.67 14.66 -9.41
C TYR A 175 -2.94 15.63 -10.56
N GLY A 176 -4.22 15.86 -10.89
CA GLY A 176 -4.66 16.73 -11.96
C GLY A 176 -4.57 16.13 -13.36
N ALA A 177 -4.31 14.82 -13.49
CA ALA A 177 -4.28 14.14 -14.78
C ALA A 177 -5.64 14.14 -15.49
N SER A 178 -5.65 13.85 -16.79
CA SER A 178 -6.85 13.89 -17.64
C SER A 178 -7.89 12.82 -17.30
N ASN A 179 -7.47 11.74 -16.63
CA ASN A 179 -8.29 10.57 -16.29
C ASN A 179 -9.00 10.66 -14.92
N GLU A 180 -9.18 11.88 -14.39
CA GLU A 180 -9.93 12.07 -13.13
C GLU A 180 -11.44 11.92 -13.34
N ASN A 181 -12.12 11.35 -12.32
CA ASN A 181 -13.55 11.02 -12.25
C ASN A 181 -13.99 9.95 -13.27
N GLU A 182 -13.11 9.03 -13.61
CA GLU A 182 -13.37 7.99 -14.60
C GLU A 182 -12.92 6.61 -14.15
N TRP A 183 -13.52 5.56 -14.72
CA TRP A 183 -12.93 4.23 -14.73
C TRP A 183 -11.77 4.24 -15.72
N ASP A 184 -10.55 3.96 -15.22
CA ASP A 184 -9.36 4.12 -16.03
C ASP A 184 -8.33 3.05 -15.74
N GLY A 185 -8.35 2.03 -16.54
CA GLY A 185 -7.38 0.93 -16.49
C GLY A 185 -7.64 -0.10 -15.41
N TYR A 186 -6.67 -0.95 -15.24
CA TYR A 186 -6.75 -2.16 -14.43
C TYR A 186 -5.48 -2.34 -13.61
N ARG A 187 -5.55 -3.15 -12.56
CA ARG A 187 -4.38 -3.62 -11.80
C ARG A 187 -4.44 -5.12 -11.61
N PHE A 188 -3.32 -5.79 -11.80
CA PHE A 188 -3.05 -7.12 -11.30
C PHE A 188 -2.08 -7.01 -10.12
N LYS A 189 -2.43 -7.63 -8.99
CA LYS A 189 -1.60 -7.64 -7.80
C LYS A 189 -1.31 -9.07 -7.37
N VAL A 190 -0.04 -9.36 -7.17
CA VAL A 190 0.44 -10.62 -6.57
C VAL A 190 1.01 -10.27 -5.20
N LYS A 191 0.63 -11.04 -4.18
CA LYS A 191 1.22 -10.97 -2.84
C LYS A 191 1.69 -12.35 -2.42
N TYR A 192 2.84 -12.43 -1.78
CA TYR A 192 3.34 -13.68 -1.21
C TYR A 192 4.04 -13.46 0.12
N PHE A 193 3.99 -14.50 0.95
CA PHE A 193 4.65 -14.57 2.25
C PHE A 193 5.35 -15.93 2.35
N VAL A 194 6.65 -15.92 2.64
CA VAL A 194 7.47 -17.12 2.78
C VAL A 194 8.17 -17.07 4.14
N PRO A 195 7.80 -17.92 5.11
CA PRO A 195 8.58 -18.08 6.33
C PRO A 195 9.92 -18.74 5.97
N ILE A 196 11.03 -18.19 6.47
CA ILE A 196 12.38 -18.69 6.15
C ILE A 196 12.94 -19.53 7.30
N THR A 197 13.16 -18.90 8.46
CA THR A 197 13.76 -19.55 9.63
C THR A 197 13.65 -18.67 10.87
N ASP A 198 13.93 -19.26 12.03
CA ASP A 198 14.21 -18.49 13.23
C ASP A 198 15.64 -17.97 13.19
N LEU A 199 15.82 -16.68 13.47
CA LEU A 199 17.11 -16.00 13.45
C LEU A 199 17.23 -15.05 14.63
N TRP A 200 18.28 -15.21 15.44
CA TRP A 200 18.58 -14.37 16.60
C TRP A 200 17.41 -14.20 17.59
N GLY A 201 16.58 -15.24 17.72
CA GLY A 201 15.38 -15.20 18.56
C GLY A 201 14.16 -14.54 17.92
N GLY A 202 14.23 -14.08 16.69
CA GLY A 202 13.11 -13.58 15.89
C GLY A 202 12.78 -14.51 14.73
N LYS A 203 11.67 -14.24 14.05
CA LYS A 203 11.20 -14.98 12.86
C LYS A 203 11.56 -14.22 11.60
N LEU A 204 12.43 -14.82 10.79
CA LEU A 204 12.81 -14.27 9.49
C LEU A 204 11.83 -14.73 8.43
N SER A 205 11.31 -13.80 7.66
CA SER A 205 10.40 -14.06 6.54
C SER A 205 10.76 -13.23 5.32
N TYR A 206 10.35 -13.74 4.15
CA TYR A 206 10.40 -13.00 2.90
C TYR A 206 8.99 -12.71 2.43
N ILE A 207 8.70 -11.43 2.26
CA ILE A 207 7.38 -10.93 1.87
C ILE A 207 7.55 -10.19 0.55
N GLY A 208 6.58 -10.30 -0.33
CA GLY A 208 6.62 -9.52 -1.54
C GLY A 208 5.24 -9.20 -2.08
N PHE A 209 5.19 -8.11 -2.83
CA PHE A 209 4.04 -7.79 -3.64
C PHE A 209 4.44 -7.07 -4.92
N THR A 210 3.69 -7.33 -5.98
CA THR A 210 3.87 -6.68 -7.26
C THR A 210 2.53 -6.14 -7.73
N ASN A 211 2.49 -4.85 -8.02
CA ASN A 211 1.39 -4.20 -8.71
C ASN A 211 1.80 -4.01 -10.17
N PHE A 212 0.96 -4.50 -11.06
CA PHE A 212 1.04 -4.25 -12.48
C PHE A 212 -0.21 -3.50 -12.92
N ASP A 213 -0.06 -2.22 -13.26
CA ASP A 213 -1.14 -1.37 -13.78
C ASP A 213 -1.07 -1.32 -15.30
N TRP A 214 -2.24 -1.36 -15.97
CA TRP A 214 -2.30 -1.25 -17.44
C TRP A 214 -3.63 -0.67 -17.92
N GLY A 215 -3.63 -0.20 -19.16
CA GLY A 215 -4.84 0.25 -19.87
C GLY A 215 -5.38 1.59 -19.40
N SER A 216 -4.56 2.40 -18.72
CA SER A 216 -4.94 3.78 -18.39
C SER A 216 -4.89 4.67 -19.63
N ASP A 217 -5.87 5.55 -19.75
CA ASP A 217 -5.90 6.63 -20.73
C ASP A 217 -5.53 7.95 -20.04
N LEU A 218 -4.29 8.35 -20.22
CA LEU A 218 -3.77 9.63 -19.70
C LEU A 218 -3.75 10.74 -20.75
N GLY A 219 -4.58 10.57 -21.78
CA GLY A 219 -4.64 11.45 -22.92
C GLY A 219 -3.36 11.36 -23.79
N ASP A 220 -3.18 12.34 -24.64
CA ASP A 220 -1.99 12.41 -25.52
C ASP A 220 -0.75 13.00 -24.81
N ASP A 221 -0.65 12.90 -23.46
CA ASP A 221 0.52 13.40 -22.74
C ASP A 221 1.73 12.49 -23.00
N PRO A 222 2.73 12.95 -23.76
CA PRO A 222 3.91 12.15 -24.13
C PRO A 222 4.80 11.82 -22.91
N ASN A 223 4.54 12.44 -21.75
CA ASN A 223 5.28 12.21 -20.53
C ASN A 223 4.68 11.10 -19.66
N ARG A 224 3.52 10.58 -20.04
CA ARG A 224 2.80 9.56 -19.31
C ARG A 224 2.76 8.24 -20.07
N THR A 225 2.46 7.15 -19.34
CA THR A 225 2.30 5.81 -19.94
C THR A 225 1.02 5.16 -19.46
N SER A 226 0.45 4.27 -20.29
CA SER A 226 -0.74 3.49 -19.91
C SER A 226 -0.46 2.35 -18.91
N ASN A 227 0.81 2.11 -18.56
CA ASN A 227 1.19 1.01 -17.69
C ASN A 227 2.30 1.39 -16.70
N SER A 228 2.35 0.66 -15.59
CA SER A 228 3.44 0.75 -14.62
C SER A 228 3.60 -0.56 -13.86
N ILE A 229 4.81 -0.78 -13.31
CA ILE A 229 5.09 -1.88 -12.39
C ILE A 229 5.73 -1.31 -11.13
N ALA A 230 5.28 -1.78 -9.98
CA ALA A 230 5.96 -1.61 -8.70
C ALA A 230 6.05 -2.97 -8.00
N SER A 231 7.26 -3.48 -7.83
CA SER A 231 7.52 -4.79 -7.22
C SER A 231 8.38 -4.63 -5.99
N SER A 232 7.83 -5.00 -4.83
CA SER A 232 8.50 -4.90 -3.52
C SER A 232 8.95 -6.27 -3.05
N HIS A 233 10.16 -6.31 -2.51
CA HIS A 233 10.82 -7.48 -1.95
C HIS A 233 11.30 -7.12 -0.56
N ILE A 234 10.76 -7.76 0.46
CA ILE A 234 10.90 -7.41 1.87
C ILE A 234 11.53 -8.59 2.60
N LEU A 235 12.66 -8.38 3.22
CA LEU A 235 13.23 -9.30 4.20
C LEU A 235 12.89 -8.73 5.59
N ALA A 236 12.03 -9.44 6.33
CA ALA A 236 11.52 -9.00 7.62
C ALA A 236 11.97 -9.94 8.74
N LEU A 237 12.49 -9.37 9.82
CA LEU A 237 12.83 -10.06 11.06
C LEU A 237 11.91 -9.58 12.17
N ASN A 238 11.01 -10.45 12.62
CA ASN A 238 9.94 -10.14 13.55
C ASN A 238 10.20 -10.73 14.93
N TYR A 239 10.07 -9.91 15.97
CA TYR A 239 10.05 -10.26 17.39
C TYR A 239 8.66 -9.97 17.96
N ASP A 240 8.42 -10.25 19.22
CA ASP A 240 7.11 -10.00 19.84
C ASP A 240 6.68 -8.52 19.74
N HIS A 241 7.56 -7.60 20.11
CA HIS A 241 7.28 -6.17 20.13
C HIS A 241 8.03 -5.36 19.07
N TRP A 242 8.99 -5.93 18.39
CA TRP A 242 9.80 -5.19 17.41
C TRP A 242 9.89 -5.94 16.10
N HIS A 243 9.92 -5.21 15.02
CA HIS A 243 10.31 -5.76 13.74
C HIS A 243 11.27 -4.83 12.98
N TYR A 244 12.05 -5.45 12.12
CA TYR A 244 13.03 -4.79 11.28
C TYR A 244 12.87 -5.31 9.86
N SER A 245 12.83 -4.40 8.88
CA SER A 245 12.72 -4.83 7.48
C SER A 245 13.69 -4.07 6.59
N VAL A 246 14.25 -4.80 5.64
CA VAL A 246 14.95 -4.25 4.49
C VAL A 246 14.10 -4.51 3.27
N VAL A 247 13.75 -3.44 2.57
CA VAL A 247 12.90 -3.51 1.38
C VAL A 247 13.70 -3.04 0.17
N THR A 248 13.66 -3.81 -0.90
CA THR A 248 14.03 -3.34 -2.23
C THR A 248 12.77 -3.28 -3.09
N ARG A 249 12.61 -2.20 -3.85
CA ARG A 249 11.47 -2.04 -4.75
C ARG A 249 11.94 -1.68 -6.15
N TYR A 250 11.52 -2.48 -7.12
CA TYR A 250 11.71 -2.19 -8.53
C TYR A 250 10.51 -1.42 -9.06
N PHE A 251 10.79 -0.37 -9.81
CA PHE A 251 9.81 0.43 -10.51
C PHE A 251 10.06 0.37 -12.00
N HIS A 252 8.98 0.25 -12.78
CA HIS A 252 8.96 0.51 -14.19
C HIS A 252 7.85 1.52 -14.47
N ASN A 253 8.20 2.67 -14.98
CA ASN A 253 7.29 3.79 -15.20
C ASN A 253 6.45 4.11 -13.94
N GLY A 254 7.10 4.20 -12.79
CA GLY A 254 6.43 4.42 -11.51
C GLY A 254 5.52 5.65 -11.57
N GLY A 255 4.30 5.52 -11.00
CA GLY A 255 3.25 6.55 -11.13
C GLY A 255 2.80 6.81 -12.56
N GLN A 256 3.05 5.88 -13.49
CA GLN A 256 2.74 6.01 -14.93
C GLN A 256 3.45 7.20 -15.60
N TRP A 257 4.66 7.53 -15.17
CA TRP A 257 5.52 8.49 -15.82
C TRP A 257 6.43 7.80 -16.83
N GLN A 258 6.48 8.33 -18.06
CA GLN A 258 7.40 7.85 -19.10
C GLN A 258 8.84 8.08 -18.64
N ASN A 259 9.61 7.01 -18.45
CA ASN A 259 11.00 7.13 -18.03
C ASN A 259 11.84 7.87 -19.08
N GLY A 260 12.62 8.86 -18.65
CA GLY A 260 13.45 9.69 -19.51
C GLY A 260 12.71 10.88 -20.14
N ALA A 261 11.38 11.01 -19.96
CA ALA A 261 10.63 12.18 -20.43
C ALA A 261 11.24 13.48 -19.90
N LYS A 262 11.22 14.52 -20.73
CA LYS A 262 11.73 15.84 -20.39
C LYS A 262 10.62 16.67 -19.79
N LEU A 263 10.79 17.07 -18.54
CA LEU A 263 9.78 17.76 -17.73
C LEU A 263 10.38 19.08 -17.21
N ASN A 264 9.49 20.06 -16.99
CA ASN A 264 9.82 21.32 -16.33
C ASN A 264 8.65 21.69 -15.40
N TRP A 265 8.92 21.77 -14.09
CA TRP A 265 7.93 22.15 -13.07
C TRP A 265 8.17 23.56 -12.52
N GLY A 266 8.90 24.39 -13.27
CA GLY A 266 9.23 25.76 -12.87
C GLY A 266 10.64 25.91 -12.30
N ASP A 267 11.27 24.80 -11.89
CA ASP A 267 12.62 24.80 -11.28
C ASP A 267 13.73 24.46 -12.28
N GLY A 268 13.41 24.46 -13.59
CA GLY A 268 14.29 24.05 -14.69
C GLY A 268 13.99 22.66 -15.25
N ASP A 269 14.65 22.32 -16.33
CA ASP A 269 14.44 21.07 -17.05
C ASP A 269 15.07 19.89 -16.29
N PHE A 270 14.33 18.79 -16.22
CA PHE A 270 14.84 17.52 -15.71
C PHE A 270 14.31 16.33 -16.52
N SER A 271 14.96 15.18 -16.38
CA SER A 271 14.49 13.94 -17.00
C SER A 271 13.83 13.06 -15.95
N ALA A 272 12.66 12.51 -16.28
CA ALA A 272 11.95 11.58 -15.43
C ALA A 272 12.80 10.33 -15.11
N LYS A 273 12.87 9.95 -13.85
CA LYS A 273 13.59 8.78 -13.31
C LYS A 273 12.62 7.79 -12.69
N SER A 274 11.58 7.42 -13.43
CA SER A 274 10.48 6.57 -12.98
C SER A 274 10.76 5.06 -13.08
N THR A 275 11.90 4.67 -13.68
CA THR A 275 12.32 3.26 -13.79
C THR A 275 13.63 3.02 -13.05
N GLY A 276 13.70 1.92 -12.30
CA GLY A 276 14.88 1.49 -11.54
C GLY A 276 14.54 1.04 -10.12
N TRP A 277 15.57 0.84 -9.31
CA TRP A 277 15.44 0.38 -7.94
C TRP A 277 15.34 1.53 -6.95
N GLY A 278 14.55 1.32 -5.91
CA GLY A 278 14.52 2.06 -4.65
C GLY A 278 14.63 1.12 -3.48
N GLY A 279 14.73 1.65 -2.27
CA GLY A 279 14.84 0.84 -1.07
C GLY A 279 14.21 1.49 0.14
N TYR A 280 13.93 0.66 1.17
CA TYR A 280 13.42 1.14 2.44
C TYR A 280 14.08 0.38 3.59
N LEU A 281 14.25 1.06 4.71
CA LEU A 281 14.59 0.48 6.00
C LEU A 281 13.44 0.77 6.94
N VAL A 282 12.95 -0.26 7.62
CA VAL A 282 11.82 -0.14 8.55
C VAL A 282 12.24 -0.63 9.92
N VAL A 283 11.92 0.15 10.94
CA VAL A 283 11.97 -0.25 12.35
C VAL A 283 10.59 0.02 12.93
N GLY A 284 9.93 -1.02 13.40
CA GLY A 284 8.56 -0.93 13.91
C GLY A 284 8.39 -1.53 15.29
N TYR A 285 7.41 -0.98 16.02
CA TYR A 285 6.93 -1.49 17.30
C TYR A 285 5.53 -2.07 17.13
N ASN A 286 5.38 -3.34 17.54
CA ASN A 286 4.13 -4.10 17.49
C ASN A 286 3.35 -3.96 18.79
N PHE A 287 2.02 -3.81 18.70
CA PHE A 287 1.11 -3.72 19.86
C PHE A 287 0.42 -5.03 20.16
#